data_fe7124e1cc192ac0480afce51bd290db
#
_entry.id   fe7124e1cc192ac0480afce51bd290db
#
_cell.length_a   1.000
_cell.length_b   1.000
_cell.length_c   1.000
_cell.angle_alpha   90.00
_cell.angle_beta   90.00
_cell.angle_gamma   90.00
#
_symmetry.space_group_name_H-M   'P 1'
#
loop_
_entity.id
_entity.type
_entity.pdbx_description
1 polymer ?
#
loop_
_entity_poly.entity_id
_entity_poly.type
_entity_poly.pdbx_seq_one_letter_code
_entity_poly.pdbx_strand_id
1 'polypeptide(L)'
;MRKWGYIVFLTLLLAGGAVLCALRWQAWFGMPEEPQWTGLTQDYTFPIFETDTTPEKTTILVLGDVHNRLTKADYDTLAARVPEAEALAQVGDWMDRGQDYYYQLLLREWSASALNGMPVIVTPGNHEYSKGIHKELSPVWEHAFAHPENGPEAVPGASYYIDLPAIRFIAIDTNPLNRLVYLTRTLTWLRGLMTQARADGRFVVVMMHHPVLSVGKGRANVLIYSAFRHALGEFDLVLAGHDHNYMRRTPFVVINTAGRPKEQKFFYTPEAVDSVPAYAVIETATNADSTGHGPLIFKTYRLTDGALIDSLYVHHD
;
A
#
# COMPACT_ATOMS: atom_id res chain seq x y z
N MET A 1 -46.80 -38.64 11.97
CA MET A 1 -46.31 -37.39 12.58
C MET A 1 -44.80 -37.11 12.35
N ARG A 2 -43.92 -38.09 12.47
CA ARG A 2 -42.46 -37.89 12.27
C ARG A 2 -42.04 -37.36 10.89
N LYS A 3 -42.66 -37.80 9.78
CA LYS A 3 -42.29 -37.34 8.42
C LYS A 3 -42.55 -35.84 8.16
N TRP A 4 -43.62 -35.29 8.72
CA TRP A 4 -43.95 -33.89 8.58
C TRP A 4 -42.98 -32.98 9.35
N GLY A 5 -42.50 -33.41 10.50
CA GLY A 5 -41.49 -32.69 11.26
C GLY A 5 -40.16 -32.54 10.50
N TYR A 6 -39.72 -33.54 9.78
CA TYR A 6 -38.53 -33.51 8.93
C TYR A 6 -38.69 -32.56 7.74
N ILE A 7 -39.86 -32.55 7.09
CA ILE A 7 -40.15 -31.70 5.96
C ILE A 7 -40.13 -30.22 6.41
N VAL A 8 -40.81 -29.88 7.52
CA VAL A 8 -40.82 -28.53 8.08
C VAL A 8 -39.41 -28.08 8.48
N PHE A 9 -38.64 -28.95 9.12
CA PHE A 9 -37.26 -28.66 9.51
C PHE A 9 -36.38 -28.38 8.29
N LEU A 10 -36.46 -29.23 7.25
CA LEU A 10 -35.68 -29.03 6.02
C LEU A 10 -36.07 -27.74 5.29
N THR A 11 -37.36 -27.44 5.24
CA THR A 11 -37.85 -26.19 4.61
C THR A 11 -37.37 -24.95 5.35
N LEU A 12 -37.37 -24.97 6.69
CA LEU A 12 -36.82 -23.86 7.50
C LEU A 12 -35.30 -23.70 7.34
N LEU A 13 -34.60 -24.84 7.21
CA LEU A 13 -33.14 -24.83 6.99
C LEU A 13 -32.78 -24.27 5.60
N LEU A 14 -33.53 -24.66 4.56
CA LEU A 14 -33.36 -24.13 3.20
C LEU A 14 -33.76 -22.64 3.11
N ALA A 15 -34.86 -22.26 3.74
CA ALA A 15 -35.29 -20.85 3.81
C ALA A 15 -34.28 -20.00 4.57
N GLY A 16 -33.79 -20.46 5.71
CA GLY A 16 -32.72 -19.80 6.46
C GLY A 16 -31.40 -19.66 5.67
N GLY A 17 -31.03 -20.74 4.96
CA GLY A 17 -29.88 -20.73 4.05
C GLY A 17 -30.04 -19.74 2.90
N ALA A 18 -31.23 -19.68 2.29
CA ALA A 18 -31.53 -18.74 1.21
C ALA A 18 -31.47 -17.24 1.70
N VAL A 19 -32.02 -16.99 2.90
CA VAL A 19 -31.96 -15.65 3.52
C VAL A 19 -30.50 -15.26 3.83
N LEU A 20 -29.70 -16.17 4.39
CA LEU A 20 -28.28 -15.94 4.65
C LEU A 20 -27.48 -15.73 3.36
N CYS A 21 -27.79 -16.50 2.30
CA CYS A 21 -27.21 -16.28 0.97
C CYS A 21 -27.62 -14.91 0.39
N ALA A 22 -28.89 -14.53 0.51
CA ALA A 22 -29.35 -13.24 0.03
C ALA A 22 -28.73 -12.05 0.80
N LEU A 23 -28.62 -12.16 2.14
CA LEU A 23 -27.97 -11.15 2.99
C LEU A 23 -26.46 -11.05 2.75
N ARG A 24 -25.82 -12.14 2.30
CA ARG A 24 -24.39 -12.19 1.97
C ARG A 24 -24.10 -11.96 0.48
N TRP A 25 -25.13 -12.03 -0.36
CA TRP A 25 -24.99 -11.93 -1.82
C TRP A 25 -24.30 -10.61 -2.22
N GLN A 26 -24.78 -9.48 -1.73
CA GLN A 26 -24.13 -8.18 -1.98
C GLN A 26 -22.71 -8.11 -1.44
N ALA A 27 -22.42 -8.71 -0.28
CA ALA A 27 -21.08 -8.75 0.28
C ALA A 27 -20.10 -9.65 -0.50
N TRP A 28 -20.60 -10.65 -1.24
CA TRP A 28 -19.79 -11.61 -1.98
C TRP A 28 -19.76 -11.36 -3.48
N PHE A 29 -20.83 -10.84 -4.06
CA PHE A 29 -21.04 -10.71 -5.50
C PHE A 29 -21.47 -9.30 -5.91
N GLY A 30 -21.78 -8.43 -4.96
CA GLY A 30 -22.19 -7.05 -5.26
C GLY A 30 -21.06 -6.28 -5.91
N MET A 31 -21.39 -5.50 -6.94
CA MET A 31 -20.53 -4.45 -7.44
C MET A 31 -20.32 -3.42 -6.31
N PRO A 32 -19.20 -2.68 -6.31
CA PRO A 32 -19.04 -1.54 -5.42
C PRO A 32 -20.28 -0.64 -5.55
N GLU A 33 -20.87 -0.23 -4.42
CA GLU A 33 -21.93 0.79 -4.46
C GLU A 33 -21.35 2.02 -5.17
N GLU A 34 -22.11 2.58 -6.11
CA GLU A 34 -21.72 3.85 -6.70
C GLU A 34 -21.51 4.87 -5.58
N PRO A 35 -20.40 5.60 -5.58
CA PRO A 35 -20.09 6.51 -4.49
C PRO A 35 -21.19 7.57 -4.39
N GLN A 36 -21.80 7.64 -3.23
CA GLN A 36 -22.67 8.77 -2.90
C GLN A 36 -21.73 9.90 -2.47
N TRP A 37 -21.24 10.66 -3.45
CA TRP A 37 -20.39 11.82 -3.22
C TRP A 37 -21.11 12.85 -2.37
N THR A 38 -20.80 12.93 -1.10
CA THR A 38 -21.37 13.90 -0.18
C THR A 38 -20.27 14.55 0.65
N GLY A 39 -20.29 15.87 0.70
CA GLY A 39 -19.36 16.62 1.56
C GLY A 39 -17.90 16.48 1.17
N LEU A 40 -17.05 16.08 2.12
CA LEU A 40 -15.58 16.10 1.98
C LEU A 40 -15.05 15.28 0.79
N THR A 41 -15.67 14.15 0.46
CA THR A 41 -15.19 13.29 -0.63
C THR A 41 -15.49 13.82 -2.01
N GLN A 42 -16.49 14.69 -2.17
CA GLN A 42 -16.86 15.26 -3.46
C GLN A 42 -15.82 16.24 -3.99
N ASP A 43 -15.23 17.04 -3.11
CA ASP A 43 -14.40 18.19 -3.47
C ASP A 43 -12.90 17.96 -3.12
N TYR A 44 -12.55 16.85 -2.49
CA TYR A 44 -11.18 16.59 -2.07
C TYR A 44 -10.50 15.56 -2.96
N THR A 45 -9.38 15.97 -3.54
CA THR A 45 -8.42 15.07 -4.22
C THR A 45 -7.06 15.26 -3.57
N PHE A 46 -6.43 14.16 -3.20
CA PHE A 46 -5.06 14.20 -2.68
C PHE A 46 -4.10 14.66 -3.79
N PRO A 47 -3.27 15.69 -3.55
CA PRO A 47 -2.28 16.09 -4.53
C PRO A 47 -1.26 14.97 -4.75
N ILE A 48 -0.88 14.74 -6.00
CA ILE A 48 0.26 13.88 -6.33
C ILE A 48 1.55 14.64 -6.07
N PHE A 49 2.58 13.90 -5.66
CA PHE A 49 3.90 14.47 -5.52
C PHE A 49 4.53 14.70 -6.90
N GLU A 50 4.65 15.96 -7.27
CA GLU A 50 5.37 16.42 -8.46
C GLU A 50 6.42 17.44 -8.01
N THR A 51 7.61 17.38 -8.57
CA THR A 51 8.64 18.37 -8.30
C THR A 51 9.34 18.78 -9.58
N ASP A 52 9.32 20.07 -9.87
CA ASP A 52 10.04 20.69 -10.98
C ASP A 52 11.46 21.13 -10.55
N THR A 53 11.76 21.04 -9.27
CA THR A 53 13.05 21.45 -8.69
C THR A 53 13.86 20.25 -8.28
N THR A 54 15.18 20.38 -8.34
CA THR A 54 16.11 19.36 -7.81
C THR A 54 16.44 19.75 -6.38
N PRO A 55 15.70 19.25 -5.37
CA PRO A 55 16.01 19.58 -3.98
C PRO A 55 17.35 18.96 -3.60
N GLU A 56 18.11 19.64 -2.74
CA GLU A 56 19.37 19.11 -2.19
C GLU A 56 19.14 17.83 -1.36
N LYS A 57 17.93 17.66 -0.83
CA LYS A 57 17.50 16.53 -0.05
C LYS A 57 16.02 16.28 -0.30
N THR A 58 15.63 15.03 -0.49
CA THR A 58 14.23 14.59 -0.53
C THR A 58 13.92 13.76 0.71
N THR A 59 12.83 14.08 1.41
CA THR A 59 12.36 13.35 2.59
C THR A 59 10.92 12.91 2.40
N ILE A 60 10.67 11.61 2.46
CA ILE A 60 9.35 11.01 2.27
C ILE A 60 8.94 10.26 3.53
N LEU A 61 7.79 10.63 4.10
CA LEU A 61 7.14 9.87 5.17
C LEU A 61 6.51 8.61 4.59
N VAL A 62 6.62 7.46 5.26
CA VAL A 62 6.07 6.17 4.79
C VAL A 62 5.12 5.59 5.83
N LEU A 63 3.89 5.27 5.39
CA LEU A 63 2.88 4.59 6.20
C LEU A 63 2.36 3.33 5.48
N GLY A 64 1.82 2.38 6.25
CA GLY A 64 1.15 1.19 5.73
C GLY A 64 0.10 0.66 6.70
N ASP A 65 -0.95 -0.01 6.19
CA ASP A 65 -1.99 -0.66 7.01
C ASP A 65 -2.58 0.26 8.10
N VAL A 66 -3.04 1.45 7.73
CA VAL A 66 -3.60 2.44 8.66
C VAL A 66 -5.03 2.08 9.09
N HIS A 67 -5.87 1.59 8.17
CA HIS A 67 -7.24 1.12 8.45
C HIS A 67 -8.13 2.13 9.19
N ASN A 68 -8.09 3.41 8.82
CA ASN A 68 -8.82 4.50 9.49
C ASN A 68 -8.54 4.63 11.01
N ARG A 69 -7.37 4.20 11.50
CA ARG A 69 -7.07 4.19 12.94
C ARG A 69 -6.20 5.34 13.40
N LEU A 70 -5.61 6.09 12.46
CA LEU A 70 -4.92 7.31 12.81
C LEU A 70 -5.91 8.45 12.98
N THR A 71 -5.76 9.16 14.08
CA THR A 71 -6.50 10.38 14.39
C THR A 71 -5.74 11.61 13.89
N LYS A 72 -6.42 12.77 13.88
CA LYS A 72 -5.75 14.07 13.67
C LYS A 72 -4.49 14.22 14.53
N ALA A 73 -4.57 13.86 15.80
CA ALA A 73 -3.43 13.99 16.74
C ALA A 73 -2.26 13.08 16.35
N ASP A 74 -2.51 11.89 15.79
CA ASP A 74 -1.48 11.00 15.29
C ASP A 74 -0.79 11.61 14.05
N TYR A 75 -1.57 12.16 13.10
CA TYR A 75 -1.04 12.86 11.93
C TYR A 75 -0.25 14.12 12.31
N ASP A 76 -0.72 14.91 13.29
CA ASP A 76 0.02 16.07 13.82
C ASP A 76 1.35 15.63 14.47
N THR A 77 1.34 14.50 15.16
CA THR A 77 2.55 13.93 15.76
C THR A 77 3.55 13.49 14.69
N LEU A 78 3.09 12.88 13.61
CA LEU A 78 3.94 12.50 12.48
C LEU A 78 4.53 13.73 11.80
N ALA A 79 3.73 14.76 11.55
CA ALA A 79 4.20 16.03 10.99
C ALA A 79 5.28 16.70 11.89
N ALA A 80 5.09 16.66 13.20
CA ALA A 80 6.06 17.22 14.15
C ALA A 80 7.37 16.43 14.22
N ARG A 81 7.31 15.10 13.99
CA ARG A 81 8.49 14.22 14.00
C ARG A 81 9.30 14.24 12.71
N VAL A 82 8.63 14.53 11.59
CA VAL A 82 9.25 14.57 10.27
C VAL A 82 8.85 15.88 9.57
N PRO A 83 9.23 17.04 10.15
CA PRO A 83 8.81 18.35 9.65
C PRO A 83 9.33 18.66 8.23
N GLU A 84 10.40 17.98 7.81
CA GLU A 84 10.98 18.09 6.48
C GLU A 84 10.32 17.15 5.44
N ALA A 85 9.29 16.37 5.80
CA ALA A 85 8.62 15.51 4.85
C ALA A 85 7.93 16.31 3.75
N GLU A 86 8.27 16.04 2.50
CA GLU A 86 7.72 16.67 1.31
C GLU A 86 6.53 15.91 0.74
N ALA A 87 6.44 14.61 1.02
CA ALA A 87 5.35 13.75 0.60
C ALA A 87 5.14 12.59 1.56
N LEU A 88 3.96 11.97 1.44
CA LEU A 88 3.60 10.72 2.10
C LEU A 88 3.55 9.58 1.08
N ALA A 89 4.32 8.52 1.30
CA ALA A 89 4.19 7.25 0.62
C ALA A 89 3.30 6.29 1.45
N GLN A 90 2.21 5.77 0.85
CA GLN A 90 1.26 4.90 1.54
C GLN A 90 1.11 3.56 0.81
N VAL A 91 1.46 2.46 1.49
CA VAL A 91 1.58 1.12 0.88
C VAL A 91 0.30 0.27 0.99
N GLY A 92 -0.86 0.91 0.91
CA GLY A 92 -2.17 0.25 0.88
C GLY A 92 -2.83 0.05 2.25
N ASP A 93 -4.11 -0.32 2.21
CA ASP A 93 -4.98 -0.45 3.39
C ASP A 93 -5.00 0.82 4.26
N TRP A 94 -5.12 2.00 3.60
CA TRP A 94 -5.30 3.26 4.30
C TRP A 94 -6.68 3.33 4.94
N MET A 95 -7.70 2.82 4.24
CA MET A 95 -9.06 2.66 4.74
C MET A 95 -9.33 1.22 5.20
N ASP A 96 -10.35 1.05 6.05
CA ASP A 96 -10.86 -0.28 6.46
C ASP A 96 -11.68 -0.94 5.35
N ARG A 97 -12.25 -0.16 4.42
CA ARG A 97 -12.97 -0.61 3.21
C ARG A 97 -13.00 0.49 2.16
N GLY A 98 -13.12 0.10 0.89
CA GLY A 98 -13.22 1.00 -0.25
C GLY A 98 -14.60 1.69 -0.42
N GLN A 99 -15.34 1.97 0.64
CA GLN A 99 -16.64 2.65 0.62
C GLN A 99 -16.48 4.11 1.01
N ASP A 100 -17.30 4.99 0.46
CA ASP A 100 -17.29 6.44 0.71
C ASP A 100 -17.24 6.81 2.20
N TYR A 101 -18.01 6.12 3.04
CA TYR A 101 -18.00 6.32 4.50
C TYR A 101 -16.57 6.26 5.10
N TYR A 102 -15.75 5.31 4.68
CA TYR A 102 -14.38 5.17 5.21
C TYR A 102 -13.44 6.25 4.67
N TYR A 103 -13.67 6.72 3.45
CA TYR A 103 -12.96 7.88 2.91
C TYR A 103 -13.32 9.16 3.67
N GLN A 104 -14.59 9.36 3.99
CA GLN A 104 -15.01 10.49 4.82
C GLN A 104 -14.35 10.45 6.21
N LEU A 105 -14.22 9.26 6.82
CA LEU A 105 -13.48 9.12 8.07
C LEU A 105 -12.00 9.50 7.92
N LEU A 106 -11.34 9.02 6.87
CA LEU A 106 -9.96 9.39 6.57
C LEU A 106 -9.82 10.90 6.38
N LEU A 107 -10.63 11.48 5.50
CA LEU A 107 -10.54 12.91 5.16
C LEU A 107 -10.85 13.82 6.35
N ARG A 108 -11.77 13.43 7.23
CA ARG A 108 -12.06 14.19 8.45
C ARG A 108 -10.82 14.34 9.34
N GLU A 109 -10.08 13.26 9.55
CA GLU A 109 -8.88 13.28 10.39
C GLU A 109 -7.69 13.94 9.67
N TRP A 110 -7.52 13.61 8.38
CA TRP A 110 -6.43 14.12 7.53
C TRP A 110 -6.55 15.62 7.28
N SER A 111 -7.71 16.10 6.80
CA SER A 111 -7.89 17.52 6.44
C SER A 111 -7.81 18.47 7.64
N ALA A 112 -8.07 17.96 8.84
CA ALA A 112 -7.93 18.72 10.08
C ALA A 112 -6.50 18.70 10.65
N SER A 113 -5.61 17.88 10.10
CA SER A 113 -4.24 17.68 10.61
C SER A 113 -3.21 18.61 9.97
N ALA A 114 -2.01 18.62 10.54
CA ALA A 114 -0.88 19.35 9.98
C ALA A 114 -0.34 18.76 8.66
N LEU A 115 -0.75 17.54 8.27
CA LEU A 115 -0.41 16.91 7.00
C LEU A 115 -1.40 17.26 5.88
N ASN A 116 -2.43 18.07 6.16
CA ASN A 116 -3.38 18.48 5.13
C ASN A 116 -2.69 19.16 3.94
N GLY A 117 -3.01 18.70 2.73
CA GLY A 117 -2.40 19.21 1.50
C GLY A 117 -1.01 18.63 1.19
N MET A 118 -0.45 17.77 2.05
CA MET A 118 0.77 17.05 1.72
C MET A 118 0.55 16.14 0.50
N PRO A 119 1.40 16.21 -0.53
CA PRO A 119 1.34 15.30 -1.67
C PRO A 119 1.50 13.85 -1.26
N VAL A 120 0.84 12.94 -2.01
CA VAL A 120 0.87 11.51 -1.70
C VAL A 120 1.34 10.66 -2.88
N ILE A 121 2.01 9.55 -2.56
CA ILE A 121 2.33 8.46 -3.47
C ILE A 121 1.65 7.22 -2.87
N VAL A 122 0.61 6.70 -3.51
CA VAL A 122 -0.24 5.66 -2.91
C VAL A 122 -0.33 4.42 -3.79
N THR A 123 -0.44 3.25 -3.18
CA THR A 123 -0.86 2.02 -3.86
C THR A 123 -2.07 1.44 -3.13
N PRO A 124 -3.09 0.91 -3.84
CA PRO A 124 -4.23 0.34 -3.17
C PRO A 124 -3.89 -0.99 -2.52
N GLY A 125 -4.41 -1.22 -1.32
CA GLY A 125 -4.42 -2.51 -0.66
C GLY A 125 -5.68 -3.32 -1.00
N ASN A 126 -5.86 -4.45 -0.32
CA ASN A 126 -7.03 -5.28 -0.55
C ASN A 126 -8.30 -4.73 0.09
N HIS A 127 -8.18 -3.77 1.00
CA HIS A 127 -9.31 -3.09 1.63
C HIS A 127 -9.87 -1.97 0.76
N GLU A 128 -9.11 -1.43 -0.18
CA GLU A 128 -9.57 -0.47 -1.19
C GLU A 128 -10.34 -1.14 -2.34
N TYR A 129 -10.36 -2.47 -2.38
CA TYR A 129 -11.10 -3.27 -3.37
C TYR A 129 -12.44 -3.77 -2.82
N SER A 130 -13.41 -3.94 -3.73
CA SER A 130 -14.69 -4.59 -3.40
C SER A 130 -14.46 -6.03 -2.91
N LYS A 131 -15.35 -6.50 -2.02
CA LYS A 131 -15.35 -7.90 -1.58
C LYS A 131 -16.17 -8.75 -2.55
N GLY A 132 -15.76 -9.98 -2.77
CA GLY A 132 -16.49 -10.93 -3.58
C GLY A 132 -15.67 -11.52 -4.73
N ILE A 133 -16.35 -12.11 -5.71
CA ILE A 133 -15.70 -12.74 -6.88
C ILE A 133 -15.18 -11.69 -7.84
N HIS A 134 -15.93 -10.61 -8.03
CA HIS A 134 -15.52 -9.45 -8.83
C HIS A 134 -14.83 -8.45 -7.90
N LYS A 135 -13.53 -8.56 -7.82
CA LYS A 135 -12.70 -7.60 -7.08
C LYS A 135 -12.39 -6.43 -8.00
N GLU A 136 -12.98 -5.30 -7.73
CA GLU A 136 -12.78 -4.05 -8.46
C GLU A 136 -12.26 -3.00 -7.50
N LEU A 137 -11.36 -2.16 -7.99
CA LEU A 137 -10.87 -1.00 -7.24
C LEU A 137 -12.06 -0.07 -6.96
N SER A 138 -12.09 0.50 -5.79
CA SER A 138 -13.15 1.43 -5.40
C SER A 138 -13.13 2.67 -6.31
N PRO A 139 -14.27 3.06 -6.91
CA PRO A 139 -14.36 4.32 -7.65
C PRO A 139 -14.05 5.54 -6.77
N VAL A 140 -14.29 5.45 -5.45
CA VAL A 140 -13.92 6.49 -4.48
C VAL A 140 -12.42 6.65 -4.42
N TRP A 141 -11.67 5.54 -4.46
CA TRP A 141 -10.21 5.58 -4.47
C TRP A 141 -9.69 6.27 -5.74
N GLU A 142 -10.21 5.87 -6.91
CA GLU A 142 -9.82 6.46 -8.19
C GLU A 142 -10.08 7.97 -8.26
N HIS A 143 -11.16 8.43 -7.63
CA HIS A 143 -11.46 9.86 -7.53
C HIS A 143 -10.54 10.59 -6.53
N ALA A 144 -10.32 10.00 -5.36
CA ALA A 144 -9.56 10.64 -4.28
C ALA A 144 -8.06 10.76 -4.60
N PHE A 145 -7.52 9.83 -5.40
CA PHE A 145 -6.10 9.75 -5.71
C PHE A 145 -5.86 9.84 -7.22
N ALA A 146 -5.61 11.06 -7.70
CA ALA A 146 -5.26 11.31 -9.10
C ALA A 146 -3.83 10.81 -9.37
N HIS A 147 -3.66 9.53 -9.71
CA HIS A 147 -2.36 8.95 -10.05
C HIS A 147 -2.04 9.07 -11.56
N PRO A 148 -0.75 9.07 -11.97
CA PRO A 148 -0.37 9.05 -13.37
C PRO A 148 -0.89 7.80 -14.11
N GLU A 149 -1.29 7.98 -15.37
CA GLU A 149 -1.73 6.89 -16.27
C GLU A 149 -0.55 6.29 -17.06
N ASN A 150 0.55 5.99 -16.40
CA ASN A 150 1.79 5.49 -17.02
C ASN A 150 2.12 4.05 -16.58
N GLY A 151 1.13 3.33 -16.10
CA GLY A 151 1.23 1.94 -15.68
C GLY A 151 1.39 0.93 -16.81
N PRO A 152 1.40 -0.38 -16.51
CA PRO A 152 1.53 -1.43 -17.49
C PRO A 152 0.27 -1.52 -18.37
N GLU A 153 0.46 -1.61 -19.70
CA GLU A 153 -0.63 -1.63 -20.67
C GLU A 153 -1.64 -2.75 -20.40
N ALA A 154 -2.94 -2.40 -20.41
CA ALA A 154 -4.07 -3.30 -20.23
C ALA A 154 -3.99 -4.19 -18.98
N VAL A 155 -3.39 -3.69 -17.90
CA VAL A 155 -3.49 -4.25 -16.55
C VAL A 155 -4.44 -3.35 -15.76
N PRO A 156 -5.56 -3.88 -15.23
CA PRO A 156 -6.48 -3.07 -14.43
C PRO A 156 -5.85 -2.69 -13.10
N GLY A 157 -6.40 -1.64 -12.47
CA GLY A 157 -5.96 -1.14 -11.18
C GLY A 157 -5.01 0.06 -11.32
N ALA A 158 -4.39 0.42 -10.21
CA ALA A 158 -3.63 1.66 -10.08
C ALA A 158 -2.12 1.37 -9.92
N SER A 159 -1.49 0.93 -11.00
CA SER A 159 -0.02 0.83 -11.07
C SER A 159 0.53 2.00 -11.89
N TYR A 160 1.56 2.68 -11.37
CA TYR A 160 2.18 3.83 -12.02
C TYR A 160 3.58 4.06 -11.48
N TYR A 161 4.30 5.04 -12.04
CA TYR A 161 5.58 5.50 -11.48
C TYR A 161 5.64 7.04 -11.43
N ILE A 162 6.49 7.53 -10.53
CA ILE A 162 6.82 8.95 -10.38
C ILE A 162 8.34 9.07 -10.32
N ASP A 163 8.89 10.01 -11.06
CA ASP A 163 10.30 10.36 -11.03
C ASP A 163 10.54 11.56 -10.12
N LEU A 164 11.33 11.35 -9.10
CA LEU A 164 11.98 12.40 -8.31
C LEU A 164 13.43 12.53 -8.76
N PRO A 165 14.15 13.61 -8.39
CA PRO A 165 15.52 13.81 -8.84
C PRO A 165 16.44 12.61 -8.62
N ALA A 166 16.43 12.03 -7.42
CA ALA A 166 17.29 10.90 -7.06
C ALA A 166 16.57 9.54 -7.01
N ILE A 167 15.23 9.51 -7.08
CA ILE A 167 14.43 8.30 -6.85
C ILE A 167 13.37 8.15 -7.94
N ARG A 168 13.21 6.94 -8.47
CA ARG A 168 11.99 6.51 -9.15
C ARG A 168 11.14 5.70 -8.18
N PHE A 169 9.96 6.23 -7.82
CA PHE A 169 8.94 5.47 -7.13
C PHE A 169 8.08 4.71 -8.13
N ILE A 170 7.90 3.41 -7.92
CA ILE A 170 7.04 2.55 -8.73
C ILE A 170 5.96 1.97 -7.83
N ALA A 171 4.73 2.44 -7.97
CA ALA A 171 3.56 1.90 -7.28
C ALA A 171 2.98 0.73 -8.07
N ILE A 172 2.85 -0.43 -7.46
CA ILE A 172 2.30 -1.64 -8.08
C ILE A 172 1.01 -2.03 -7.37
N ASP A 173 -0.09 -2.01 -8.09
CA ASP A 173 -1.32 -2.63 -7.63
C ASP A 173 -1.21 -4.15 -7.76
N THR A 174 -1.13 -4.82 -6.62
CA THR A 174 -0.95 -6.27 -6.57
C THR A 174 -2.26 -7.06 -6.61
N ASN A 175 -3.42 -6.39 -6.50
CA ASN A 175 -4.71 -7.06 -6.45
C ASN A 175 -5.07 -7.82 -7.74
N PRO A 176 -4.86 -7.28 -8.96
CA PRO A 176 -5.16 -7.98 -10.21
C PRO A 176 -4.13 -9.06 -10.61
N LEU A 177 -2.98 -9.14 -9.94
CA LEU A 177 -1.83 -9.93 -10.39
C LEU A 177 -1.96 -11.44 -10.16
N ASN A 178 -3.07 -11.91 -9.65
CA ASN A 178 -3.42 -13.35 -9.62
C ASN A 178 -3.65 -13.94 -11.01
N ARG A 179 -3.76 -13.10 -12.06
CA ARG A 179 -3.85 -13.52 -13.46
C ARG A 179 -2.48 -13.46 -14.12
N LEU A 180 -2.02 -14.57 -14.68
CA LEU A 180 -0.69 -14.69 -15.28
C LEU A 180 -0.42 -13.63 -16.37
N VAL A 181 -1.42 -13.27 -17.16
CA VAL A 181 -1.28 -12.24 -18.20
C VAL A 181 -0.95 -10.87 -17.60
N TYR A 182 -1.59 -10.50 -16.50
CA TYR A 182 -1.32 -9.22 -15.83
C TYR A 182 0.05 -9.22 -15.14
N LEU A 183 0.39 -10.33 -14.49
CA LEU A 183 1.71 -10.53 -13.91
C LEU A 183 2.82 -10.36 -14.96
N THR A 184 2.69 -11.02 -16.12
CA THR A 184 3.71 -10.95 -17.18
C THR A 184 3.87 -9.53 -17.72
N ARG A 185 2.75 -8.82 -17.97
CA ARG A 185 2.77 -7.42 -18.42
C ARG A 185 3.44 -6.50 -17.40
N THR A 186 3.08 -6.64 -16.14
CA THR A 186 3.69 -5.86 -15.05
C THR A 186 5.18 -6.11 -14.94
N LEU A 187 5.63 -7.37 -15.01
CA LEU A 187 7.06 -7.70 -14.99
C LEU A 187 7.83 -7.13 -16.19
N THR A 188 7.22 -7.10 -17.38
CA THR A 188 7.83 -6.51 -18.58
C THR A 188 7.98 -5.00 -18.41
N TRP A 189 6.92 -4.33 -17.93
CA TRP A 189 6.92 -2.90 -17.64
C TRP A 189 7.97 -2.53 -16.59
N LEU A 190 8.05 -3.27 -15.47
CA LEU A 190 9.04 -3.08 -14.42
C LEU A 190 10.48 -3.15 -14.93
N ARG A 191 10.80 -4.14 -15.78
CA ARG A 191 12.14 -4.25 -16.37
C ARG A 191 12.52 -3.04 -17.20
N GLY A 192 11.57 -2.52 -17.99
CA GLY A 192 11.78 -1.30 -18.76
C GLY A 192 12.07 -0.10 -17.86
N LEU A 193 11.27 0.08 -16.81
CA LEU A 193 11.42 1.18 -15.85
C LEU A 193 12.76 1.10 -15.10
N MET A 194 13.18 -0.10 -14.69
CA MET A 194 14.45 -0.30 -14.01
C MET A 194 15.63 0.08 -14.91
N THR A 195 15.62 -0.41 -16.17
CA THR A 195 16.68 -0.06 -17.14
C THR A 195 16.81 1.45 -17.33
N GLN A 196 15.69 2.16 -17.45
CA GLN A 196 15.69 3.62 -17.57
C GLN A 196 16.21 4.30 -16.29
N ALA A 197 15.71 3.90 -15.11
CA ALA A 197 16.12 4.51 -13.85
C ALA A 197 17.62 4.35 -13.59
N ARG A 198 18.17 3.17 -13.89
CA ARG A 198 19.62 2.92 -13.78
C ARG A 198 20.43 3.78 -14.75
N ALA A 199 19.95 3.96 -15.99
CA ALA A 199 20.59 4.85 -16.96
C ALA A 199 20.57 6.32 -16.51
N ASP A 200 19.51 6.72 -15.78
CA ASP A 200 19.35 8.06 -15.22
C ASP A 200 20.06 8.23 -13.85
N GLY A 201 20.69 7.21 -13.31
CA GLY A 201 21.36 7.21 -12.01
C GLY A 201 20.41 7.34 -10.81
N ARG A 202 19.12 6.94 -10.96
CA ARG A 202 18.14 7.01 -9.88
C ARG A 202 18.10 5.72 -9.07
N PHE A 203 17.87 5.86 -7.76
CA PHE A 203 17.40 4.76 -6.93
C PHE A 203 16.00 4.32 -7.36
N VAL A 204 15.71 3.04 -7.24
CA VAL A 204 14.39 2.50 -7.57
C VAL A 204 13.72 1.97 -6.31
N VAL A 205 12.65 2.66 -5.89
CA VAL A 205 11.80 2.27 -4.77
C VAL A 205 10.49 1.72 -5.30
N VAL A 206 10.22 0.45 -5.04
CA VAL A 206 8.96 -0.19 -5.40
C VAL A 206 8.02 -0.19 -4.19
N MET A 207 6.78 0.21 -4.41
CA MET A 207 5.71 0.17 -3.43
C MET A 207 4.64 -0.80 -3.88
N MET A 208 4.20 -1.68 -2.99
CA MET A 208 3.11 -2.62 -3.24
C MET A 208 2.41 -2.94 -1.92
N HIS A 209 1.16 -3.42 -1.98
CA HIS A 209 0.49 -3.78 -0.74
C HIS A 209 0.84 -5.20 -0.28
N HIS A 210 0.65 -6.22 -1.14
CA HIS A 210 0.94 -7.59 -0.75
C HIS A 210 2.43 -7.89 -0.84
N PRO A 211 3.10 -8.28 0.27
CA PRO A 211 4.53 -8.51 0.28
C PRO A 211 4.92 -9.78 -0.48
N VAL A 212 6.06 -9.73 -1.17
CA VAL A 212 6.65 -10.93 -1.83
C VAL A 212 7.32 -11.86 -0.84
N LEU A 213 7.74 -11.34 0.32
CA LEU A 213 8.22 -12.09 1.46
C LEU A 213 7.22 -11.90 2.60
N SER A 214 6.17 -12.72 2.62
CA SER A 214 5.15 -12.66 3.67
C SER A 214 5.70 -13.17 4.99
N VAL A 215 5.35 -12.47 6.07
CA VAL A 215 5.56 -12.91 7.46
C VAL A 215 4.28 -13.43 8.10
N GLY A 216 3.15 -13.28 7.41
CA GLY A 216 1.83 -13.68 7.88
C GLY A 216 1.48 -15.14 7.58
N LYS A 217 0.26 -15.55 7.90
CA LYS A 217 -0.27 -16.90 7.65
C LYS A 217 -0.36 -17.21 6.15
N GLY A 218 0.76 -17.53 5.52
CA GLY A 218 0.87 -18.35 4.31
C GLY A 218 -0.12 -18.09 3.17
N ARG A 219 -0.51 -16.84 2.93
CA ARG A 219 -1.36 -16.46 1.79
C ARG A 219 -0.57 -16.07 0.55
N ALA A 220 0.75 -16.23 0.61
CA ALA A 220 1.59 -16.03 -0.55
C ALA A 220 1.16 -17.03 -1.64
N ASN A 221 0.68 -16.54 -2.76
CA ASN A 221 0.64 -17.32 -3.98
C ASN A 221 2.09 -17.55 -4.42
N VAL A 222 2.69 -18.62 -3.89
CA VAL A 222 4.15 -18.89 -3.93
C VAL A 222 4.73 -18.79 -5.34
N LEU A 223 3.95 -19.14 -6.38
CA LEU A 223 4.42 -19.08 -7.78
C LEU A 223 4.48 -17.62 -8.28
N ILE A 224 3.47 -16.82 -8.00
CA ILE A 224 3.40 -15.42 -8.42
C ILE A 224 4.50 -14.63 -7.70
N TYR A 225 4.62 -14.81 -6.40
CA TYR A 225 5.61 -14.10 -5.60
C TYR A 225 7.04 -14.56 -5.87
N SER A 226 7.26 -15.80 -6.27
CA SER A 226 8.61 -16.27 -6.68
C SER A 226 9.10 -15.54 -7.93
N ALA A 227 8.25 -15.36 -8.95
CA ALA A 227 8.60 -14.62 -10.16
C ALA A 227 8.86 -13.14 -9.86
N PHE A 228 8.01 -12.51 -9.03
CA PHE A 228 8.19 -11.14 -8.56
C PHE A 228 9.46 -10.99 -7.72
N ARG A 229 9.69 -11.88 -6.77
CA ARG A 229 10.85 -11.84 -5.91
C ARG A 229 12.15 -11.83 -6.70
N HIS A 230 12.25 -12.66 -7.75
CA HIS A 230 13.44 -12.69 -8.61
C HIS A 230 13.61 -11.35 -9.35
N ALA A 231 12.54 -10.79 -9.89
CA ALA A 231 12.59 -9.50 -10.56
C ALA A 231 12.85 -8.34 -9.60
N LEU A 232 12.24 -8.36 -8.41
CA LEU A 232 12.31 -7.26 -7.43
C LEU A 232 13.57 -7.32 -6.54
N GLY A 233 14.31 -8.42 -6.53
CA GLY A 233 15.58 -8.51 -5.80
C GLY A 233 16.69 -7.61 -6.35
N GLU A 234 16.49 -7.06 -7.54
CA GLU A 234 17.42 -6.13 -8.19
C GLU A 234 17.08 -4.65 -7.93
N PHE A 235 16.01 -4.37 -7.17
CA PHE A 235 15.60 -3.02 -6.80
C PHE A 235 16.26 -2.57 -5.48
N ASP A 236 16.40 -1.27 -5.30
CA ASP A 236 17.09 -0.70 -4.14
C ASP A 236 16.28 -0.83 -2.86
N LEU A 237 14.95 -0.67 -2.95
CA LEU A 237 14.03 -0.82 -1.83
C LEU A 237 12.66 -1.28 -2.33
N VAL A 238 12.06 -2.25 -1.63
CA VAL A 238 10.72 -2.74 -1.91
C VAL A 238 9.89 -2.64 -0.64
N LEU A 239 8.88 -1.77 -0.66
CA LEU A 239 7.99 -1.50 0.46
C LEU A 239 6.66 -2.23 0.29
N ALA A 240 6.19 -2.87 1.35
CA ALA A 240 4.90 -3.54 1.38
C ALA A 240 4.18 -3.35 2.72
N GLY A 241 2.88 -3.72 2.74
CA GLY A 241 2.02 -3.75 3.92
C GLY A 241 1.45 -5.13 4.18
N HIS A 242 0.12 -5.21 4.42
CA HIS A 242 -0.73 -6.40 4.48
C HIS A 242 -0.50 -7.33 5.68
N ASP A 243 0.73 -7.58 6.09
CA ASP A 243 1.05 -8.55 7.14
C ASP A 243 0.93 -7.99 8.56
N HIS A 244 0.70 -6.69 8.69
CA HIS A 244 0.51 -5.97 9.95
C HIS A 244 1.65 -6.17 10.97
N ASN A 245 2.89 -6.24 10.47
CA ASN A 245 4.11 -6.30 11.26
C ASN A 245 5.19 -5.50 10.56
N TYR A 246 6.20 -5.07 11.28
CA TYR A 246 7.43 -4.59 10.67
C TYR A 246 8.37 -5.78 10.44
N MET A 247 8.91 -5.88 9.24
CA MET A 247 9.93 -6.87 8.88
C MET A 247 10.83 -6.32 7.78
N ARG A 248 12.14 -6.54 7.89
CA ARG A 248 13.08 -6.29 6.82
C ARG A 248 13.90 -7.53 6.48
N ARG A 249 14.02 -7.77 5.20
CA ARG A 249 15.01 -8.62 4.56
C ARG A 249 15.39 -7.95 3.24
N THR A 250 16.50 -7.25 3.23
CA THR A 250 16.96 -6.40 2.13
C THR A 250 16.83 -7.07 0.76
N PRO A 251 16.26 -6.42 -0.26
CA PRO A 251 15.72 -5.05 -0.25
C PRO A 251 14.24 -4.94 0.22
N PHE A 252 13.63 -6.01 0.72
CA PHE A 252 12.22 -6.10 1.06
C PHE A 252 11.94 -5.61 2.48
N VAL A 253 10.96 -4.72 2.60
CA VAL A 253 10.47 -4.18 3.88
C VAL A 253 8.95 -4.31 3.92
N VAL A 254 8.42 -4.82 5.01
CA VAL A 254 6.99 -4.76 5.35
C VAL A 254 6.82 -3.76 6.48
N ILE A 255 5.88 -2.82 6.32
CA ILE A 255 5.59 -1.79 7.31
C ILE A 255 4.13 -1.86 7.75
N ASN A 256 3.89 -1.63 9.03
CA ASN A 256 2.56 -1.58 9.63
C ASN A 256 2.44 -0.38 10.57
N THR A 257 1.58 0.58 10.23
CA THR A 257 1.42 1.79 11.04
C THR A 257 0.37 1.63 12.13
N ALA A 258 -0.79 1.07 11.81
CA ALA A 258 -1.89 0.93 12.78
C ALA A 258 -2.73 -0.35 12.60
N GLY A 259 -2.38 -1.22 11.65
CA GLY A 259 -3.00 -2.52 11.49
C GLY A 259 -2.83 -3.38 12.75
N ARG A 260 -3.82 -4.22 13.06
CA ARG A 260 -3.71 -5.13 14.21
C ARG A 260 -2.64 -6.18 13.93
N PRO A 261 -1.61 -6.31 14.78
CA PRO A 261 -0.55 -7.30 14.57
C PRO A 261 -1.11 -8.70 14.34
N LYS A 262 -0.52 -9.41 13.39
CA LYS A 262 -0.86 -10.80 13.08
C LYS A 262 0.21 -11.73 13.63
N GLU A 263 -0.18 -12.98 13.91
CA GLU A 263 0.78 -14.02 14.30
C GLU A 263 1.82 -14.24 13.20
N GLN A 264 3.10 -14.16 13.56
CA GLN A 264 4.21 -14.25 12.63
C GLN A 264 4.56 -15.72 12.37
N LYS A 265 4.70 -16.08 11.08
CA LYS A 265 5.31 -17.33 10.64
C LYS A 265 6.33 -17.00 9.55
N PHE A 266 7.58 -16.95 9.93
CA PHE A 266 8.67 -16.63 9.01
C PHE A 266 9.02 -17.84 8.16
N PHE A 267 8.88 -17.74 6.84
CA PHE A 267 9.48 -18.66 5.89
C PHE A 267 10.94 -18.30 5.59
N TYR A 268 11.37 -17.13 5.98
CA TYR A 268 12.71 -16.59 5.79
C TYR A 268 13.18 -15.96 7.10
N THR A 269 14.48 -16.02 7.37
CA THR A 269 15.06 -15.32 8.51
C THR A 269 15.08 -13.82 8.22
N PRO A 270 14.32 -12.99 8.95
CA PRO A 270 14.39 -11.55 8.79
C PRO A 270 15.71 -11.00 9.35
N GLU A 271 16.16 -9.87 8.80
CA GLU A 271 17.31 -9.11 9.33
C GLU A 271 16.86 -8.21 10.50
N ALA A 272 15.61 -7.70 10.40
CA ALA A 272 14.96 -6.96 11.47
C ALA A 272 13.48 -7.31 11.51
N VAL A 273 12.87 -7.32 12.70
CA VAL A 273 11.45 -7.59 12.90
C VAL A 273 10.96 -6.92 14.19
N ASP A 274 9.76 -6.33 14.11
CA ASP A 274 9.03 -5.81 15.27
C ASP A 274 7.51 -5.96 15.04
N SER A 275 6.75 -6.09 16.10
CA SER A 275 5.28 -6.21 16.05
C SER A 275 4.56 -4.93 16.48
N VAL A 276 5.31 -3.85 16.69
CA VAL A 276 4.74 -2.57 17.13
C VAL A 276 4.28 -1.71 15.94
N PRO A 277 3.30 -0.83 16.13
CA PRO A 277 2.98 0.20 15.16
C PRO A 277 4.19 1.06 14.81
N ALA A 278 4.44 1.23 13.52
CA ALA A 278 5.62 1.91 13.01
C ALA A 278 5.31 2.84 11.84
N TYR A 279 6.12 3.86 11.67
CA TYR A 279 6.24 4.65 10.45
C TYR A 279 7.68 4.62 9.97
N ALA A 280 7.91 4.92 8.70
CA ALA A 280 9.26 5.02 8.20
C ALA A 280 9.50 6.36 7.47
N VAL A 281 10.77 6.64 7.21
CA VAL A 281 11.24 7.81 6.48
C VAL A 281 12.26 7.37 5.44
N ILE A 282 12.06 7.81 4.20
CA ILE A 282 13.06 7.71 3.14
C ILE A 282 13.72 9.06 3.00
N GLU A 283 15.04 9.09 2.99
CA GLU A 283 15.84 10.28 2.76
C GLU A 283 16.83 10.04 1.64
N THR A 284 17.00 11.03 0.76
CA THR A 284 18.13 11.10 -0.16
C THR A 284 18.83 12.44 -0.01
N ALA A 285 20.12 12.46 -0.18
CA ALA A 285 20.89 13.70 -0.20
C ALA A 285 21.65 13.79 -1.53
N THR A 286 21.76 14.98 -2.08
CA THR A 286 22.54 15.27 -3.29
C THR A 286 24.03 15.34 -3.03
N ASN A 287 24.51 15.13 -1.81
CA ASN A 287 25.92 15.24 -1.46
C ASN A 287 26.71 14.03 -1.97
N ALA A 288 27.39 14.31 -2.92
CA ALA A 288 28.15 13.74 -3.95
C ALA A 288 29.27 12.78 -3.49
N ASP A 289 29.07 11.53 -3.80
CA ASP A 289 30.13 10.74 -4.38
C ASP A 289 30.29 11.12 -5.88
N SER A 290 31.17 10.40 -6.62
CA SER A 290 31.41 10.65 -8.04
C SER A 290 30.19 10.50 -8.96
N THR A 291 29.03 10.05 -8.45
CA THR A 291 27.76 9.86 -9.18
C THR A 291 26.79 11.03 -8.98
N GLY A 292 27.05 11.93 -8.02
CA GLY A 292 26.20 13.10 -7.75
C GLY A 292 25.09 12.85 -6.73
N HIS A 293 24.91 11.61 -6.24
CA HIS A 293 23.88 11.25 -5.28
C HIS A 293 24.48 10.63 -4.02
N GLY A 294 24.04 11.08 -2.84
CA GLY A 294 24.31 10.39 -1.58
C GLY A 294 23.48 9.09 -1.46
N PRO A 295 23.67 8.33 -0.38
CA PRO A 295 22.91 7.10 -0.19
C PRO A 295 21.41 7.36 -0.05
N LEU A 296 20.59 6.40 -0.48
CA LEU A 296 19.20 6.32 -0.06
C LEU A 296 19.18 5.75 1.36
N ILE A 297 18.57 6.48 2.27
CA ILE A 297 18.49 6.11 3.69
C ILE A 297 17.04 5.78 4.01
N PHE A 298 16.79 4.61 4.53
CA PHE A 298 15.49 4.19 5.04
C PHE A 298 15.58 3.97 6.54
N LYS A 299 14.73 4.66 7.31
CA LYS A 299 14.66 4.54 8.77
C LYS A 299 13.26 4.23 9.21
N THR A 300 13.10 3.31 10.14
CA THR A 300 11.82 2.93 10.72
C THR A 300 11.77 3.30 12.18
N TYR A 301 10.66 3.92 12.58
CA TYR A 301 10.45 4.42 13.93
C TYR A 301 9.16 3.87 14.52
N ARG A 302 9.15 3.66 15.82
CA ARG A 302 7.94 3.30 16.56
C ARG A 302 6.96 4.47 16.57
N LEU A 303 5.69 4.19 16.26
CA LEU A 303 4.67 5.24 16.18
C LEU A 303 4.40 5.89 17.54
N THR A 304 4.46 5.14 18.66
CA THR A 304 4.09 5.65 19.99
C THR A 304 5.06 6.68 20.56
N ASP A 305 6.36 6.44 20.45
CA ASP A 305 7.40 7.25 21.11
C ASP A 305 8.46 7.82 20.16
N GLY A 306 8.43 7.43 18.87
CA GLY A 306 9.41 7.87 17.87
C GLY A 306 10.77 7.19 18.01
N ALA A 307 10.89 6.13 18.80
CA ALA A 307 12.14 5.40 18.94
C ALA A 307 12.52 4.72 17.62
N LEU A 308 13.79 4.84 17.22
CA LEU A 308 14.33 4.16 16.04
C LEU A 308 14.25 2.64 16.24
N ILE A 309 13.62 1.94 15.30
CA ILE A 309 13.53 0.47 15.27
C ILE A 309 14.65 -0.09 14.40
N ASP A 310 14.85 0.49 13.21
CA ASP A 310 15.77 -0.05 12.21
C ASP A 310 16.23 1.03 11.22
N SER A 311 17.37 0.78 10.56
CA SER A 311 17.87 1.63 9.49
C SER A 311 18.55 0.82 8.40
N LEU A 312 18.38 1.25 7.14
CA LEU A 312 19.01 0.69 5.96
C LEU A 312 19.64 1.83 5.15
N TYR A 313 20.88 1.59 4.69
CA TYR A 313 21.61 2.50 3.81
C TYR A 313 21.85 1.78 2.49
N VAL A 314 21.36 2.35 1.39
CA VAL A 314 21.54 1.80 0.05
C VAL A 314 22.45 2.74 -0.73
N HIS A 315 23.50 2.20 -1.31
CA HIS A 315 24.44 2.93 -2.15
C HIS A 315 24.23 2.53 -3.61
N HIS A 316 24.55 3.40 -4.54
CA HIS A 316 24.69 3.02 -5.94
C HIS A 316 25.92 2.10 -6.09
N ASP A 317 25.75 0.99 -6.80
CA ASP A 317 26.83 0.09 -7.18
C ASP A 317 27.69 0.69 -8.31
#